data_62b33b04f2f72f98c96d6453c38cdd19
#
_entry.id   62b33b04f2f72f98c96d6453c38cdd19
#
_cell.length_a   1.000
_cell.length_b   1.000
_cell.length_c   1.000
_cell.angle_alpha   90.00
_cell.angle_beta   90.00
_cell.angle_gamma   90.00
#
_symmetry.space_group_name_H-M   'P 1'
#
loop_
_entity.id
_entity.type
_entity.pdbx_description
1 polymer ?
#
loop_
_entity_poly.entity_id
_entity_poly.type
_entity_poly.pdbx_seq_one_letter_code
_entity_poly.pdbx_strand_id
1 'polypeptide(L)'
;MTRTRLILLSMLLFFITQFSFGQKKISQADIKELEAAETKMFDAILKYDPAYWRDHVPDDYITINADGVMQTKEQILADSARKDLFAGVSYKLFDRKIRVHGDVAIINGRSQYLMGDKILGEVYHTEIWIKEKGKWMFDGWQGTYTKGTQTNFKPQ
;
A
#
# COMPACT_ATOMS: atom_id res chain seq x y z
N MET A 1 2.05 -52.99 27.13
CA MET A 1 1.68 -51.57 27.13
C MET A 1 2.55 -50.64 26.22
N THR A 2 3.48 -51.16 25.41
CA THR A 2 4.44 -50.37 24.65
C THR A 2 4.07 -50.15 23.18
N ARG A 3 3.37 -51.06 22.52
CA ARG A 3 3.01 -50.92 21.09
C ARG A 3 1.91 -49.91 20.82
N THR A 4 0.92 -49.76 21.69
CA THR A 4 -0.19 -48.81 21.53
C THR A 4 0.29 -47.34 21.72
N ARG A 5 1.29 -47.09 22.58
CA ARG A 5 1.88 -45.77 22.79
C ARG A 5 2.73 -45.29 21.60
N LEU A 6 3.44 -46.22 20.92
CA LEU A 6 4.19 -45.92 19.72
C LEU A 6 3.27 -45.54 18.53
N ILE A 7 2.13 -46.22 18.38
CA ILE A 7 1.15 -45.93 17.29
C ILE A 7 0.50 -44.56 17.51
N LEU A 8 0.17 -44.22 18.76
CA LEU A 8 -0.41 -42.90 19.09
C LEU A 8 0.63 -41.78 18.87
N LEU A 9 1.91 -42.00 19.16
CA LEU A 9 2.96 -41.02 18.94
C LEU A 9 3.25 -40.80 17.44
N SER A 10 3.20 -41.85 16.63
CA SER A 10 3.35 -41.78 15.18
C SER A 10 2.18 -41.07 14.48
N MET A 11 0.94 -41.30 14.98
CA MET A 11 -0.25 -40.56 14.48
C MET A 11 -0.19 -39.07 14.83
N LEU A 12 0.29 -38.71 16.01
CA LEU A 12 0.44 -37.31 16.42
C LEU A 12 1.49 -36.57 15.57
N LEU A 13 2.61 -37.22 15.24
CA LEU A 13 3.64 -36.67 14.35
C LEU A 13 3.14 -36.50 12.90
N PHE A 14 2.25 -37.37 12.43
CA PHE A 14 1.68 -37.27 11.07
C PHE A 14 0.70 -36.08 10.93
N PHE A 15 0.03 -35.66 12.03
CA PHE A 15 -0.85 -34.50 12.02
C PHE A 15 -0.11 -33.16 12.04
N ILE A 16 1.12 -33.12 12.55
CA ILE A 16 1.90 -31.87 12.64
C ILE A 16 2.51 -31.48 11.28
N THR A 17 2.72 -32.43 10.37
CA THR A 17 3.33 -32.16 9.06
C THR A 17 2.38 -31.58 8.00
N GLN A 18 1.08 -31.47 8.31
CA GLN A 18 0.08 -30.94 7.37
C GLN A 18 -0.08 -29.40 7.43
N PHE A 19 0.51 -28.74 8.43
CA PHE A 19 0.59 -27.27 8.44
C PHE A 19 1.81 -26.78 7.66
N SER A 20 1.96 -27.21 6.43
CA SER A 20 2.76 -26.50 5.47
C SER A 20 2.01 -25.21 5.17
N PHE A 21 2.45 -24.09 5.75
CA PHE A 21 2.08 -22.76 5.29
C PHE A 21 2.64 -22.59 3.87
N GLY A 22 1.99 -23.25 2.93
CA GLY A 22 2.22 -23.00 1.52
C GLY A 22 1.94 -21.53 1.27
N GLN A 23 2.97 -20.72 1.09
CA GLN A 23 2.81 -19.36 0.58
C GLN A 23 1.96 -19.49 -0.69
N LYS A 24 0.70 -19.06 -0.59
CA LYS A 24 -0.21 -19.06 -1.72
C LYS A 24 0.46 -18.22 -2.81
N LYS A 25 0.86 -18.88 -3.88
CA LYS A 25 1.49 -18.19 -5.01
C LYS A 25 0.48 -17.17 -5.51
N ILE A 26 0.82 -15.89 -5.46
CA ILE A 26 -0.07 -14.83 -5.91
C ILE A 26 -0.53 -15.10 -7.35
N SER A 27 -1.80 -14.94 -7.61
CA SER A 27 -2.34 -15.07 -8.95
C SER A 27 -2.10 -13.78 -9.75
N GLN A 28 -2.01 -13.90 -11.09
CA GLN A 28 -1.96 -12.72 -11.95
C GLN A 28 -3.22 -11.85 -11.83
N ALA A 29 -4.36 -12.46 -11.46
CA ALA A 29 -5.59 -11.72 -11.17
C ALA A 29 -5.44 -10.83 -9.94
N ASP A 30 -4.89 -11.34 -8.83
CA ASP A 30 -4.65 -10.54 -7.62
C ASP A 30 -3.70 -9.36 -7.90
N ILE A 31 -2.68 -9.55 -8.74
CA ILE A 31 -1.77 -8.46 -9.12
C ILE A 31 -2.53 -7.38 -9.89
N LYS A 32 -3.36 -7.75 -10.87
CA LYS A 32 -4.16 -6.79 -11.64
C LYS A 32 -5.18 -6.04 -10.76
N GLU A 33 -5.81 -6.73 -9.81
CA GLU A 33 -6.70 -6.09 -8.83
C GLU A 33 -5.96 -5.06 -7.99
N LEU A 34 -4.75 -5.40 -7.51
CA LEU A 34 -3.91 -4.49 -6.73
C LEU A 34 -3.46 -3.28 -7.55
N GLU A 35 -3.04 -3.48 -8.80
CA GLU A 35 -2.66 -2.40 -9.72
C GLU A 35 -3.83 -1.46 -10.02
N ALA A 36 -5.04 -1.99 -10.17
CA ALA A 36 -6.24 -1.18 -10.33
C ALA A 36 -6.58 -0.40 -9.05
N ALA A 37 -6.39 -1.01 -7.88
CA ALA A 37 -6.59 -0.34 -6.59
C ALA A 37 -5.58 0.80 -6.39
N GLU A 38 -4.30 0.58 -6.74
CA GLU A 38 -3.24 1.60 -6.70
C GLU A 38 -3.56 2.79 -7.62
N THR A 39 -3.96 2.53 -8.87
CA THR A 39 -4.37 3.59 -9.79
C THR A 39 -5.52 4.42 -9.20
N LYS A 40 -6.54 3.75 -8.66
CA LYS A 40 -7.67 4.41 -8.02
C LYS A 40 -7.25 5.25 -6.81
N MET A 41 -6.29 4.76 -6.03
CA MET A 41 -5.74 5.47 -4.87
C MET A 41 -5.04 6.77 -5.31
N PHE A 42 -4.14 6.73 -6.28
CA PHE A 42 -3.47 7.93 -6.77
C PHE A 42 -4.45 8.95 -7.34
N ASP A 43 -5.44 8.50 -8.13
CA ASP A 43 -6.49 9.36 -8.66
C ASP A 43 -7.30 10.03 -7.54
N ALA A 44 -7.63 9.28 -6.49
CA ALA A 44 -8.39 9.79 -5.35
C ALA A 44 -7.58 10.82 -4.54
N ILE A 45 -6.28 10.61 -4.37
CA ILE A 45 -5.38 11.56 -3.70
C ILE A 45 -5.33 12.88 -4.50
N LEU A 46 -5.12 12.81 -5.82
CA LEU A 46 -5.01 14.00 -6.66
C LEU A 46 -6.33 14.79 -6.77
N LYS A 47 -7.46 14.08 -6.72
CA LYS A 47 -8.80 14.69 -6.80
C LYS A 47 -9.38 15.08 -5.44
N TYR A 48 -8.67 14.77 -4.35
CA TYR A 48 -9.18 14.87 -2.98
C TYR A 48 -10.57 14.24 -2.84
N ASP A 49 -10.65 12.93 -3.05
CA ASP A 49 -11.91 12.18 -2.93
C ASP A 49 -12.12 11.62 -1.51
N PRO A 50 -12.90 12.29 -0.64
CA PRO A 50 -13.13 11.82 0.72
C PRO A 50 -13.90 10.48 0.78
N ALA A 51 -14.67 10.14 -0.26
CA ALA A 51 -15.39 8.86 -0.31
C ALA A 51 -14.39 7.71 -0.45
N TYR A 52 -13.37 7.86 -1.28
CA TYR A 52 -12.30 6.87 -1.37
C TYR A 52 -11.64 6.61 0.00
N TRP A 53 -11.29 7.68 0.71
CA TRP A 53 -10.65 7.60 2.03
C TRP A 53 -11.52 6.88 3.05
N ARG A 54 -12.83 7.11 3.05
CA ARG A 54 -13.76 6.40 3.95
C ARG A 54 -13.87 4.92 3.63
N ASP A 55 -13.94 4.57 2.33
CA ASP A 55 -14.37 3.25 1.88
C ASP A 55 -13.21 2.29 1.56
N HIS A 56 -11.98 2.80 1.39
CA HIS A 56 -10.84 2.04 0.87
C HIS A 56 -9.57 2.20 1.71
N VAL A 57 -9.65 2.92 2.82
CA VAL A 57 -8.53 3.16 3.73
C VAL A 57 -8.96 2.79 5.14
N PRO A 58 -8.25 1.93 5.88
CA PRO A 58 -8.55 1.58 7.27
C PRO A 58 -8.51 2.79 8.20
N ASP A 59 -9.18 2.69 9.35
CA ASP A 59 -9.25 3.82 10.30
C ASP A 59 -7.93 4.08 11.04
N ASP A 60 -7.09 3.05 11.17
CA ASP A 60 -5.76 3.11 11.76
C ASP A 60 -4.63 3.42 10.76
N TYR A 61 -5.00 3.82 9.54
CA TYR A 61 -4.05 4.22 8.51
C TYR A 61 -3.06 5.28 8.97
N ILE A 62 -1.80 5.08 8.61
CA ILE A 62 -0.72 6.05 8.84
C ILE A 62 0.06 6.27 7.54
N THR A 63 0.35 7.53 7.25
CA THR A 63 1.29 7.91 6.20
C THR A 63 2.47 8.68 6.78
N ILE A 64 3.65 8.49 6.19
CA ILE A 64 4.81 9.37 6.39
C ILE A 64 5.12 10.03 5.05
N ASN A 65 4.79 11.30 4.95
CA ASN A 65 4.99 12.08 3.74
C ASN A 65 6.49 12.26 3.43
N ALA A 66 6.82 12.60 2.19
CA ALA A 66 8.21 12.71 1.74
C ALA A 66 9.01 13.82 2.46
N ASP A 67 8.33 14.76 3.11
CA ASP A 67 8.90 15.80 3.99
C ASP A 67 9.08 15.34 5.45
N GLY A 68 8.74 14.09 5.76
CA GLY A 68 8.84 13.50 7.09
C GLY A 68 7.62 13.75 8.00
N VAL A 69 6.57 14.40 7.50
CA VAL A 69 5.35 14.63 8.29
C VAL A 69 4.53 13.34 8.33
N MET A 70 4.21 12.88 9.55
CA MET A 70 3.31 11.75 9.78
C MET A 70 1.87 12.24 9.91
N GLN A 71 0.93 11.57 9.24
CA GLN A 71 -0.49 11.89 9.27
C GLN A 71 -1.33 10.62 9.39
N THR A 72 -2.46 10.74 10.12
CA THR A 72 -3.51 9.73 10.18
C THR A 72 -4.58 9.97 9.12
N LYS A 73 -5.44 8.96 8.87
CA LYS A 73 -6.63 9.11 8.02
C LYS A 73 -7.51 10.29 8.45
N GLU A 74 -7.74 10.44 9.76
CA GLU A 74 -8.55 11.52 10.31
C GLU A 74 -7.97 12.90 9.98
N GLN A 75 -6.66 13.08 10.16
CA GLN A 75 -5.97 14.33 9.84
C GLN A 75 -6.03 14.66 8.36
N ILE A 76 -5.92 13.65 7.48
CA ILE A 76 -6.04 13.83 6.04
C ILE A 76 -7.46 14.28 5.66
N LEU A 77 -8.48 13.68 6.25
CA LEU A 77 -9.89 14.03 5.99
C LEU A 77 -10.28 15.42 6.54
N ALA A 78 -9.62 15.85 7.61
CA ALA A 78 -9.84 17.18 8.21
C ALA A 78 -9.14 18.31 7.43
N ASP A 79 -8.14 18.00 6.60
CA ASP A 79 -7.33 18.99 5.87
C ASP A 79 -8.01 19.41 4.57
N SER A 80 -8.90 20.40 4.66
CA SER A 80 -9.62 20.94 3.51
C SER A 80 -8.72 21.64 2.47
N ALA A 81 -7.52 22.09 2.86
CA ALA A 81 -6.55 22.72 1.96
C ALA A 81 -5.97 21.73 0.92
N ARG A 82 -6.04 20.42 1.19
CA ARG A 82 -5.61 19.38 0.25
C ARG A 82 -6.34 19.41 -1.08
N LYS A 83 -7.59 19.90 -1.12
CA LYS A 83 -8.37 19.97 -2.34
C LYS A 83 -7.69 20.78 -3.43
N ASP A 84 -7.03 21.87 -3.06
CA ASP A 84 -6.40 22.78 -4.01
C ASP A 84 -4.90 22.44 -4.22
N LEU A 85 -4.31 21.66 -3.30
CA LEU A 85 -2.90 21.30 -3.33
C LEU A 85 -2.50 20.55 -4.60
N PHE A 86 -3.37 19.67 -5.10
CA PHE A 86 -3.11 18.82 -6.26
C PHE A 86 -3.88 19.27 -7.52
N ALA A 87 -4.49 20.46 -7.52
CA ALA A 87 -5.22 20.96 -8.67
C ALA A 87 -4.31 21.05 -9.91
N GLY A 88 -4.64 20.34 -10.98
CA GLY A 88 -3.86 20.26 -12.21
C GLY A 88 -2.59 19.40 -12.14
N VAL A 89 -2.37 18.69 -11.03
CA VAL A 89 -1.24 17.76 -10.89
C VAL A 89 -1.60 16.41 -11.50
N SER A 90 -0.65 15.83 -12.21
CA SER A 90 -0.67 14.44 -12.69
C SER A 90 0.50 13.67 -12.08
N TYR A 91 0.47 12.33 -12.22
CA TYR A 91 1.56 11.48 -11.74
C TYR A 91 2.02 10.48 -12.80
N LYS A 92 3.26 10.01 -12.65
CA LYS A 92 3.82 8.88 -13.39
C LYS A 92 4.48 7.92 -12.39
N LEU A 93 4.28 6.61 -12.59
CA LEU A 93 4.87 5.56 -11.76
C LEU A 93 6.00 4.87 -12.51
N PHE A 94 7.11 4.60 -11.80
CA PHE A 94 8.29 3.95 -12.32
C PHE A 94 8.83 2.91 -11.35
N ASP A 95 9.61 1.98 -11.85
CA ASP A 95 10.42 1.03 -11.06
C ASP A 95 9.61 0.24 -10.02
N ARG A 96 8.33 -0.03 -10.34
CA ARG A 96 7.40 -0.69 -9.42
C ARG A 96 7.80 -2.14 -9.17
N LYS A 97 7.87 -2.50 -7.90
CA LYS A 97 8.14 -3.86 -7.43
C LYS A 97 7.06 -4.27 -6.43
N ILE A 98 6.22 -5.20 -6.85
CA ILE A 98 5.11 -5.74 -6.06
C ILE A 98 5.56 -7.02 -5.37
N ARG A 99 5.32 -7.13 -4.07
CA ARG A 99 5.53 -8.33 -3.26
C ARG A 99 4.25 -8.60 -2.48
N VAL A 100 3.79 -9.84 -2.48
CA VAL A 100 2.57 -10.23 -1.78
C VAL A 100 2.85 -11.39 -0.83
N HIS A 101 2.36 -11.27 0.38
CA HIS A 101 2.54 -12.22 1.47
C HIS A 101 1.17 -12.51 2.10
N GLY A 102 0.45 -13.51 1.58
CA GLY A 102 -0.93 -13.78 1.99
C GLY A 102 -1.86 -12.62 1.64
N ASP A 103 -2.48 -12.02 2.64
CA ASP A 103 -3.39 -10.89 2.48
C ASP A 103 -2.70 -9.51 2.60
N VAL A 104 -1.36 -9.47 2.63
CA VAL A 104 -0.58 -8.23 2.66
C VAL A 104 0.20 -8.08 1.36
N ALA A 105 0.14 -6.89 0.76
CA ALA A 105 0.98 -6.52 -0.38
C ALA A 105 1.84 -5.29 -0.04
N ILE A 106 3.07 -5.29 -0.55
CA ILE A 106 4.00 -4.18 -0.45
C ILE A 106 4.40 -3.78 -1.86
N ILE A 107 4.18 -2.52 -2.21
CA ILE A 107 4.63 -1.94 -3.47
C ILE A 107 5.76 -0.96 -3.15
N ASN A 108 6.94 -1.21 -3.72
CA ASN A 108 7.99 -0.20 -3.75
C ASN A 108 8.04 0.38 -5.17
N GLY A 109 8.22 1.69 -5.27
CA GLY A 109 8.27 2.35 -6.55
C GLY A 109 8.84 3.76 -6.46
N ARG A 110 8.80 4.42 -7.59
CA ARG A 110 9.16 5.82 -7.74
C ARG A 110 8.02 6.54 -8.45
N SER A 111 7.55 7.63 -7.89
CA SER A 111 6.52 8.47 -8.49
C SER A 111 7.06 9.85 -8.81
N GLN A 112 6.67 10.38 -9.95
CA GLN A 112 6.84 11.79 -10.33
C GLN A 112 5.49 12.47 -10.32
N TYR A 113 5.43 13.64 -9.71
CA TYR A 113 4.29 14.54 -9.75
C TYR A 113 4.58 15.67 -10.74
N LEU A 114 3.65 15.95 -11.63
CA LEU A 114 3.83 16.88 -12.74
C LEU A 114 2.69 17.90 -12.82
N MET A 115 3.02 19.11 -13.22
CA MET A 115 2.05 20.12 -13.66
C MET A 115 2.38 20.49 -15.11
N GLY A 116 1.57 20.02 -16.05
CA GLY A 116 1.96 19.98 -17.46
C GLY A 116 3.23 19.15 -17.65
N ASP A 117 4.26 19.73 -18.29
CA ASP A 117 5.55 19.08 -18.49
C ASP A 117 6.55 19.30 -17.35
N LYS A 118 6.20 20.13 -16.36
CA LYS A 118 7.09 20.46 -15.26
C LYS A 118 7.02 19.40 -14.16
N ILE A 119 8.15 18.81 -13.80
CA ILE A 119 8.27 17.94 -12.63
C ILE A 119 8.23 18.81 -11.37
N LEU A 120 7.23 18.59 -10.51
CA LEU A 120 7.07 19.24 -9.21
C LEU A 120 7.86 18.53 -8.13
N GLY A 121 7.92 17.20 -8.21
CA GLY A 121 8.61 16.37 -7.24
C GLY A 121 8.76 14.95 -7.73
N GLU A 122 9.76 14.26 -7.16
CA GLU A 122 9.98 12.85 -7.38
C GLU A 122 10.27 12.16 -6.05
N VAL A 123 9.61 11.03 -5.81
CA VAL A 123 9.58 10.35 -4.52
C VAL A 123 9.79 8.86 -4.72
N TYR A 124 10.73 8.25 -3.99
CA TYR A 124 10.68 6.82 -3.72
C TYR A 124 9.63 6.56 -2.66
N HIS A 125 8.80 5.56 -2.88
CA HIS A 125 7.74 5.23 -1.94
C HIS A 125 7.64 3.75 -1.62
N THR A 126 7.04 3.47 -0.49
CA THR A 126 6.56 2.17 -0.07
C THR A 126 5.08 2.30 0.25
N GLU A 127 4.29 1.46 -0.37
CA GLU A 127 2.86 1.31 -0.10
C GLU A 127 2.62 -0.02 0.60
N ILE A 128 1.72 -0.02 1.57
CA ILE A 128 1.24 -1.20 2.26
C ILE A 128 -0.25 -1.35 1.95
N TRP A 129 -0.62 -2.55 1.52
CA TRP A 129 -1.98 -2.91 1.18
C TRP A 129 -2.37 -4.16 1.95
N ILE A 130 -3.61 -4.19 2.45
CA ILE A 130 -4.19 -5.37 3.10
C ILE A 130 -5.43 -5.82 2.33
N LYS A 131 -5.68 -7.14 2.26
CA LYS A 131 -6.85 -7.69 1.59
C LYS A 131 -7.92 -8.02 2.61
N GLU A 132 -8.95 -7.18 2.71
CA GLU A 132 -10.08 -7.38 3.59
C GLU A 132 -11.33 -7.76 2.79
N LYS A 133 -11.98 -8.85 3.17
CA LYS A 133 -13.20 -9.34 2.50
C LYS A 133 -13.06 -9.41 0.98
N GLY A 134 -11.87 -9.79 0.50
CA GLY A 134 -11.55 -9.91 -0.92
C GLY A 134 -11.22 -8.61 -1.64
N LYS A 135 -11.12 -7.48 -0.96
CA LYS A 135 -10.75 -6.16 -1.54
C LYS A 135 -9.42 -5.67 -0.99
N TRP A 136 -8.60 -5.07 -1.84
CA TRP A 136 -7.38 -4.40 -1.42
C TRP A 136 -7.71 -3.04 -0.79
N MET A 137 -7.30 -2.87 0.47
CA MET A 137 -7.40 -1.63 1.25
C MET A 137 -6.02 -1.00 1.33
N PHE A 138 -5.96 0.32 1.20
CA PHE A 138 -4.70 1.07 1.30
C PHE A 138 -4.37 1.33 2.78
N ASP A 139 -3.42 0.58 3.31
CA ASP A 139 -3.15 0.50 4.75
C ASP A 139 -2.03 1.44 5.23
N GLY A 140 -1.12 1.82 4.35
CA GLY A 140 -0.03 2.71 4.72
C GLY A 140 0.82 3.17 3.56
N TRP A 141 1.49 4.31 3.75
CA TRP A 141 2.41 4.88 2.78
C TRP A 141 3.59 5.55 3.45
N GLN A 142 4.74 5.41 2.84
CA GLN A 142 5.93 6.17 3.19
C GLN A 142 6.63 6.66 1.93
N GLY A 143 6.98 7.94 1.90
CA GLY A 143 7.76 8.53 0.82
C GLY A 143 9.08 9.11 1.28
N THR A 144 10.00 9.26 0.32
CA THR A 144 11.26 9.97 0.51
C THR A 144 11.62 10.64 -0.81
N TYR A 145 11.93 11.93 -0.78
CA TYR A 145 12.38 12.63 -1.98
C TYR A 145 13.62 11.99 -2.57
N THR A 146 13.68 11.89 -3.90
CA THR A 146 14.88 11.45 -4.58
C THR A 146 16.00 12.50 -4.43
N LYS A 147 17.25 12.04 -4.42
CA LYS A 147 18.41 12.93 -4.28
C LYS A 147 18.43 13.94 -5.43
N GLY A 148 18.44 15.22 -5.10
CA GLY A 148 18.43 16.33 -6.07
C GLY A 148 17.05 16.87 -6.43
N THR A 149 15.98 16.22 -6.01
CA THR A 149 14.59 16.68 -6.19
C THR A 149 14.04 17.26 -4.88
N GLN A 150 14.83 18.07 -4.18
CA GLN A 150 14.28 18.87 -3.08
C GLN A 150 13.31 19.88 -3.67
N THR A 151 12.08 19.66 -3.38
CA THR A 151 10.93 20.22 -4.02
C THR A 151 10.71 21.68 -3.67
N ASN A 152 10.36 22.45 -4.68
CA ASN A 152 9.54 23.65 -4.52
C ASN A 152 8.05 23.31 -4.24
N PHE A 153 7.74 22.04 -3.97
CA PHE A 153 6.41 21.61 -3.56
C PHE A 153 6.29 21.80 -2.04
N LYS A 154 6.15 23.05 -1.63
CA LYS A 154 5.69 23.38 -0.29
C LYS A 154 4.17 23.47 -0.40
N PRO A 155 3.41 22.67 0.35
CA PRO A 155 2.03 22.99 0.64
C PRO A 155 2.04 24.40 1.26
N GLN A 156 1.38 25.33 0.61
CA GLN A 156 1.11 26.65 1.18
C GLN A 156 0.08 26.51 2.27
#